data_88142b04bb6baf636760c163ae8ff5b5
#
_entry.id   88142b04bb6baf636760c163ae8ff5b5
#
_cell.length_a   1.000
_cell.length_b   1.000
_cell.length_c   1.000
_cell.angle_alpha   90.00
_cell.angle_beta   90.00
_cell.angle_gamma   90.00
#
_symmetry.space_group_name_H-M   'P 1'
#
loop_
_entity.id
_entity.type
_entity.pdbx_description
1 polymer ?
#
loop_
_entity_poly.entity_id
_entity_poly.type
_entity_poly.pdbx_seq_one_letter_code
_entity_poly.pdbx_strand_id
1 'polypeptide(L)'
;MDSTKKMINADAFAKMKDGVIVLNFARDLLVDDDALEAAIAAGKVRKYITDFPNAKTAQMNGVVAIPHLGASTEESEDNCAVMAVKELRDYLENGNITHSVNYPACDMGICKAAGRITICHKNIPNMLGQLTGACAAEGINIEDMTNKSKGDWAYTMMDIG
;
A
#
# COMPACT_ATOMS: atom_id res chain seq x y z
N MET A 1 3.13 -11.15 1.50
CA MET A 1 2.24 -11.45 2.66
C MET A 1 2.18 -12.96 2.81
N ASP A 2 2.16 -13.46 4.04
CA ASP A 2 2.15 -14.92 4.26
C ASP A 2 0.90 -15.60 3.71
N SER A 3 -0.23 -14.89 3.69
CA SER A 3 -1.51 -15.39 3.17
C SER A 3 -1.56 -15.65 1.66
N THR A 4 -0.63 -15.09 0.89
CA THR A 4 -0.57 -15.24 -0.57
C THR A 4 0.63 -16.05 -1.05
N LYS A 5 1.51 -16.45 -0.13
CA LYS A 5 2.68 -17.26 -0.45
C LYS A 5 2.25 -18.58 -1.06
N LYS A 6 2.83 -18.92 -2.22
CA LYS A 6 2.55 -20.15 -2.98
C LYS A 6 1.05 -20.36 -3.29
N MET A 7 0.29 -19.26 -3.46
CA MET A 7 -1.12 -19.37 -3.81
C MET A 7 -1.35 -19.97 -5.20
N ILE A 8 -0.38 -19.80 -6.11
CA ILE A 8 -0.35 -20.47 -7.41
C ILE A 8 0.46 -21.75 -7.25
N ASN A 9 -0.22 -22.78 -6.82
CA ASN A 9 0.30 -24.12 -6.55
C ASN A 9 -0.21 -25.15 -7.59
N ALA A 10 0.05 -26.44 -7.35
CA ALA A 10 -0.36 -27.52 -8.24
C ALA A 10 -1.89 -27.54 -8.48
N ASP A 11 -2.70 -27.31 -7.43
CA ASP A 11 -4.16 -27.25 -7.54
C ASP A 11 -4.64 -26.09 -8.40
N ALA A 12 -3.95 -24.94 -8.30
CA ALA A 12 -4.24 -23.78 -9.12
C ALA A 12 -3.89 -24.06 -10.59
N PHE A 13 -2.73 -24.64 -10.88
CA PHE A 13 -2.36 -25.03 -12.24
C PHE A 13 -3.32 -26.09 -12.82
N ALA A 14 -3.75 -27.05 -12.03
CA ALA A 14 -4.70 -28.08 -12.49
C ALA A 14 -6.01 -27.48 -13.03
N LYS A 15 -6.46 -26.36 -12.46
CA LYS A 15 -7.71 -25.67 -12.86
C LYS A 15 -7.54 -24.78 -14.10
N MET A 16 -6.31 -24.50 -14.53
CA MET A 16 -6.05 -23.68 -15.70
C MET A 16 -6.29 -24.46 -17.00
N LYS A 17 -6.36 -23.76 -18.12
CA LYS A 17 -6.39 -24.39 -19.46
C LYS A 17 -5.04 -24.99 -19.78
N ASP A 18 -5.01 -26.05 -20.60
CA ASP A 18 -3.75 -26.63 -21.11
C ASP A 18 -3.07 -25.64 -22.05
N GLY A 19 -1.75 -25.57 -21.95
CA GLY A 19 -0.93 -24.65 -22.74
C GLY A 19 -1.08 -23.17 -22.33
N VAL A 20 -1.55 -22.88 -21.09
CA VAL A 20 -1.71 -21.52 -20.61
C VAL A 20 -0.37 -20.77 -20.59
N ILE A 21 -0.44 -19.45 -20.82
CA ILE A 21 0.66 -18.52 -20.54
C ILE A 21 0.34 -17.83 -19.23
N VAL A 22 1.26 -17.91 -18.28
CA VAL A 22 1.14 -17.28 -16.97
C VAL A 22 2.06 -16.05 -16.90
N LEU A 23 1.52 -14.92 -16.51
CA LEU A 23 2.25 -13.67 -16.31
C LEU A 23 2.27 -13.36 -14.81
N ASN A 24 3.45 -13.15 -14.24
CA ASN A 24 3.62 -12.73 -12.86
C ASN A 24 4.54 -11.51 -12.79
N PHE A 25 3.93 -10.34 -12.70
CA PHE A 25 4.59 -9.04 -12.49
C PHE A 25 4.31 -8.50 -11.09
N ALA A 26 4.01 -9.39 -10.14
CA ALA A 26 3.68 -9.01 -8.78
C ALA A 26 4.80 -9.34 -7.79
N ARG A 27 5.01 -10.63 -7.47
CA ARG A 27 6.09 -11.10 -6.57
C ARG A 27 6.43 -12.57 -6.88
N ASP A 28 7.68 -12.97 -6.69
CA ASP A 28 8.17 -14.34 -6.91
C ASP A 28 7.47 -15.37 -6.02
N LEU A 29 7.32 -15.07 -4.73
CA LEU A 29 6.77 -15.98 -3.73
C LEU A 29 5.28 -16.33 -3.91
N LEU A 30 4.58 -15.72 -4.86
CA LEU A 30 3.19 -16.06 -5.18
C LEU A 30 3.04 -17.42 -5.85
N VAL A 31 4.06 -17.84 -6.59
CA VAL A 31 4.08 -19.08 -7.34
C VAL A 31 4.88 -20.13 -6.58
N ASP A 32 4.42 -21.38 -6.58
CA ASP A 32 5.20 -22.52 -6.13
C ASP A 32 6.09 -22.99 -7.29
N ASP A 33 7.40 -22.84 -7.13
CA ASP A 33 8.38 -23.13 -8.20
C ASP A 33 8.39 -24.62 -8.58
N ASP A 34 8.21 -25.53 -7.62
CA ASP A 34 8.17 -26.97 -7.90
C ASP A 34 6.92 -27.33 -8.70
N ALA A 35 5.79 -26.76 -8.32
CA ALA A 35 4.53 -26.94 -9.04
C ALA A 35 4.58 -26.32 -10.44
N LEU A 36 5.22 -25.17 -10.59
CA LEU A 36 5.43 -24.51 -11.89
C LEU A 36 6.28 -25.36 -12.82
N GLU A 37 7.40 -25.87 -12.33
CA GLU A 37 8.30 -26.75 -13.09
C GLU A 37 7.58 -28.00 -13.61
N ALA A 38 6.83 -28.66 -12.72
CA ALA A 38 6.01 -29.81 -13.10
C ALA A 38 4.92 -29.47 -14.13
N ALA A 39 4.26 -28.31 -13.97
CA ALA A 39 3.22 -27.84 -14.89
C ALA A 39 3.78 -27.49 -16.28
N ILE A 40 4.98 -26.93 -16.35
CA ILE A 40 5.69 -26.69 -17.61
C ILE A 40 6.07 -28.01 -18.28
N ALA A 41 6.66 -28.94 -17.52
CA ALA A 41 7.07 -30.26 -18.03
C ALA A 41 5.87 -31.07 -18.58
N ALA A 42 4.70 -30.96 -17.93
CA ALA A 42 3.47 -31.58 -18.37
C ALA A 42 2.77 -30.88 -19.54
N GLY A 43 3.28 -29.73 -20.02
CA GLY A 43 2.64 -28.94 -21.07
C GLY A 43 1.40 -28.16 -20.61
N LYS A 44 1.08 -28.19 -19.32
CA LYS A 44 -0.02 -27.44 -18.73
C LYS A 44 0.24 -25.94 -18.81
N VAL A 45 1.46 -25.51 -18.50
CA VAL A 45 1.96 -24.15 -18.69
C VAL A 45 2.89 -24.12 -19.89
N ARG A 46 2.54 -23.38 -20.93
CA ARG A 46 3.36 -23.23 -22.14
C ARG A 46 4.49 -22.22 -21.93
N LYS A 47 4.23 -21.13 -21.20
CA LYS A 47 5.20 -20.09 -20.86
C LYS A 47 4.85 -19.49 -19.51
N TYR A 48 5.88 -19.20 -18.72
CA TYR A 48 5.81 -18.37 -17.53
C TYR A 48 6.68 -17.13 -17.76
N ILE A 49 6.10 -15.95 -17.65
CA ILE A 49 6.77 -14.67 -17.86
C ILE A 49 6.76 -13.91 -16.55
N THR A 50 7.93 -13.50 -16.07
CA THR A 50 8.04 -12.80 -14.79
C THR A 50 9.15 -11.75 -14.82
N ASP A 51 8.95 -10.69 -14.04
CA ASP A 51 9.95 -9.68 -13.71
C ASP A 51 10.55 -9.86 -12.30
N PHE A 52 10.21 -10.96 -11.63
CA PHE A 52 10.80 -11.42 -10.36
C PHE A 52 11.41 -12.82 -10.48
N PRO A 53 12.38 -13.03 -11.38
CA PRO A 53 13.04 -14.33 -11.48
C PRO A 53 13.88 -14.60 -10.23
N ASN A 54 13.85 -15.85 -9.79
CA ASN A 54 14.79 -16.39 -8.81
C ASN A 54 15.77 -17.38 -9.47
N ALA A 55 16.73 -17.88 -8.70
CA ALA A 55 17.77 -18.77 -9.23
C ALA A 55 17.20 -20.07 -9.85
N LYS A 56 16.06 -20.55 -9.36
CA LYS A 56 15.40 -21.74 -9.89
C LYS A 56 14.60 -21.43 -11.14
N THR A 57 13.73 -20.44 -11.10
CA THR A 57 12.85 -20.09 -12.22
C THR A 57 13.63 -19.58 -13.44
N ALA A 58 14.75 -18.87 -13.22
CA ALA A 58 15.61 -18.39 -14.31
C ALA A 58 16.25 -19.52 -15.14
N GLN A 59 16.35 -20.73 -14.60
CA GLN A 59 16.93 -21.89 -15.28
C GLN A 59 15.90 -22.82 -15.93
N MET A 60 14.60 -22.61 -15.65
CA MET A 60 13.55 -23.47 -16.19
C MET A 60 13.32 -23.19 -17.68
N ASN A 61 13.27 -24.26 -18.48
CA ASN A 61 12.81 -24.15 -19.86
C ASN A 61 11.35 -23.69 -19.89
N GLY A 62 11.04 -22.67 -20.72
CA GLY A 62 9.67 -22.13 -20.81
C GLY A 62 9.42 -20.92 -19.93
N VAL A 63 10.38 -20.54 -19.08
CA VAL A 63 10.35 -19.26 -18.35
C VAL A 63 11.00 -18.16 -19.19
N VAL A 64 10.40 -17.00 -19.19
CA VAL A 64 10.94 -15.75 -19.76
C VAL A 64 11.08 -14.75 -18.62
N ALA A 65 12.31 -14.51 -18.22
CA ALA A 65 12.65 -13.51 -17.23
C ALA A 65 12.87 -12.16 -17.91
N ILE A 66 12.25 -11.12 -17.39
CA ILE A 66 12.46 -9.74 -17.84
C ILE A 66 12.93 -8.87 -16.66
N PRO A 67 13.59 -7.75 -16.90
CA PRO A 67 13.94 -6.82 -15.83
C PRO A 67 12.71 -6.23 -15.15
N HIS A 68 12.79 -6.01 -13.82
CA HIS A 68 11.74 -5.35 -13.05
C HIS A 68 11.83 -3.82 -13.19
N LEU A 69 11.21 -3.28 -14.23
CA LEU A 69 11.31 -1.87 -14.60
C LEU A 69 9.98 -1.11 -14.55
N GLY A 70 8.91 -1.73 -14.01
CA GLY A 70 7.57 -1.15 -14.06
C GLY A 70 7.44 0.25 -13.42
N ALA A 71 8.29 0.57 -12.44
CA ALA A 71 8.35 1.89 -11.80
C ALA A 71 9.72 2.59 -11.96
N SER A 72 10.64 2.00 -12.71
CA SER A 72 12.03 2.49 -12.87
C SER A 72 12.23 3.13 -14.24
N THR A 73 11.33 4.01 -14.62
CA THR A 73 11.51 4.92 -15.75
C THR A 73 11.84 6.31 -15.21
N GLU A 74 12.61 7.11 -15.94
CA GLU A 74 12.98 8.48 -15.57
C GLU A 74 11.73 9.29 -15.17
N GLU A 75 10.69 9.26 -16.00
CA GLU A 75 9.41 9.92 -15.72
C GLU A 75 8.75 9.43 -14.43
N SER A 76 8.78 8.11 -14.16
CA SER A 76 8.17 7.54 -12.96
C SER A 76 8.93 7.93 -11.70
N GLU A 77 10.26 7.94 -11.75
CA GLU A 77 11.12 8.34 -10.63
C GLU A 77 10.93 9.82 -10.30
N ASP A 78 10.90 10.69 -11.29
CA ASP A 78 10.64 12.12 -11.13
C ASP A 78 9.25 12.38 -10.54
N ASN A 79 8.22 11.74 -11.07
CA ASN A 79 6.85 11.87 -10.55
C ASN A 79 6.72 11.36 -9.11
N CYS A 80 7.37 10.25 -8.76
CA CYS A 80 7.39 9.72 -7.41
C CYS A 80 8.07 10.69 -6.44
N ALA A 81 9.21 11.26 -6.83
CA ALA A 81 9.94 12.24 -6.00
C ALA A 81 9.10 13.51 -5.78
N VAL A 82 8.52 14.07 -6.83
CA VAL A 82 7.66 15.26 -6.75
C VAL A 82 6.42 14.99 -5.88
N MET A 83 5.78 13.83 -6.04
CA MET A 83 4.60 13.47 -5.27
C MET A 83 4.94 13.28 -3.78
N ALA A 84 6.02 12.57 -3.46
CA ALA A 84 6.48 12.37 -2.09
C ALA A 84 6.79 13.69 -1.37
N VAL A 85 7.47 14.62 -2.06
CA VAL A 85 7.78 15.95 -1.50
C VAL A 85 6.51 16.77 -1.27
N LYS A 86 5.56 16.75 -2.20
CA LYS A 86 4.28 17.45 -2.04
C LYS A 86 3.47 16.92 -0.86
N GLU A 87 3.37 15.61 -0.71
CA GLU A 87 2.64 14.97 0.38
C GLU A 87 3.30 15.24 1.74
N LEU A 88 4.63 15.15 1.80
CA LEU A 88 5.38 15.45 3.02
C LEU A 88 5.23 16.92 3.42
N ARG A 89 5.31 17.83 2.45
CA ARG A 89 5.14 19.26 2.69
C ARG A 89 3.72 19.58 3.19
N ASP A 90 2.70 19.02 2.56
CA ASP A 90 1.31 19.22 2.97
C ASP A 90 1.05 18.67 4.37
N TYR A 91 1.64 17.53 4.71
CA TYR A 91 1.59 17.00 6.07
C TYR A 91 2.27 17.92 7.09
N LEU A 92 3.47 18.41 6.79
CA LEU A 92 4.21 19.26 7.71
C LEU A 92 3.60 20.67 7.88
N GLU A 93 3.06 21.24 6.81
CA GLU A 93 2.49 22.58 6.82
C GLU A 93 1.02 22.60 7.25
N ASN A 94 0.24 21.58 6.88
CA ASN A 94 -1.22 21.56 7.06
C ASN A 94 -1.74 20.35 7.84
N GLY A 95 -0.91 19.34 8.14
CA GLY A 95 -1.34 18.12 8.80
C GLY A 95 -2.15 17.17 7.92
N ASN A 96 -2.33 17.45 6.63
CA ASN A 96 -3.10 16.60 5.74
C ASN A 96 -2.40 15.26 5.48
N ILE A 97 -3.15 14.17 5.48
CA ILE A 97 -2.65 12.83 5.18
C ILE A 97 -3.29 12.33 3.89
N THR A 98 -2.45 12.04 2.89
CA THR A 98 -2.81 11.36 1.66
C THR A 98 -1.94 10.11 1.48
N HIS A 99 -2.49 9.06 0.87
CA HIS A 99 -1.78 7.81 0.53
C HIS A 99 -1.02 7.10 1.67
N SER A 100 -1.36 7.39 2.95
CA SER A 100 -0.72 6.71 4.07
C SER A 100 -1.08 5.21 4.12
N VAL A 101 -0.10 4.37 4.39
CA VAL A 101 -0.30 2.94 4.60
C VAL A 101 -0.99 2.67 5.94
N ASN A 102 -0.64 3.42 6.99
CA ASN A 102 -1.04 3.15 8.37
C ASN A 102 -2.26 3.95 8.80
N TYR A 103 -2.38 5.19 8.33
CA TYR A 103 -3.43 6.12 8.72
C TYR A 103 -4.47 6.30 7.60
N PRO A 104 -5.69 6.71 7.94
CA PRO A 104 -6.70 7.07 6.94
C PRO A 104 -6.30 8.35 6.21
N ALA A 105 -6.78 8.51 4.99
CA ALA A 105 -6.73 9.80 4.32
C ALA A 105 -7.58 10.81 5.11
N CYS A 106 -6.98 11.94 5.46
CA CYS A 106 -7.60 12.99 6.25
C CYS A 106 -7.08 14.34 5.77
N ASP A 107 -7.98 15.19 5.30
CA ASP A 107 -7.65 16.44 4.65
C ASP A 107 -8.67 17.51 5.09
N MET A 108 -8.18 18.63 5.59
CA MET A 108 -8.92 19.84 5.93
C MET A 108 -8.42 21.05 5.13
N GLY A 109 -7.65 20.82 4.08
CA GLY A 109 -7.05 21.88 3.29
C GLY A 109 -5.98 22.65 4.03
N ILE A 110 -5.68 23.87 3.53
CA ILE A 110 -4.72 24.79 4.14
C ILE A 110 -5.30 25.33 5.43
N CYS A 111 -4.54 25.23 6.53
CA CYS A 111 -4.93 25.82 7.81
C CYS A 111 -5.03 27.35 7.69
N LYS A 112 -6.20 27.88 8.00
CA LYS A 112 -6.47 29.35 8.03
C LYS A 112 -6.80 29.85 9.44
N ALA A 113 -6.94 28.95 10.41
CA ALA A 113 -7.17 29.24 11.80
C ALA A 113 -5.89 29.72 12.51
N ALA A 114 -5.97 30.13 13.76
CA ALA A 114 -4.81 30.52 14.56
C ALA A 114 -3.79 29.38 14.69
N GLY A 115 -4.28 28.13 14.70
CA GLY A 115 -3.45 26.95 14.69
C GLY A 115 -4.22 25.68 14.31
N ARG A 116 -3.49 24.63 13.99
CA ARG A 116 -4.03 23.30 13.76
C ARG A 116 -3.33 22.29 14.65
N ILE A 117 -4.12 21.54 15.41
CA ILE A 117 -3.65 20.41 16.21
C ILE A 117 -3.94 19.12 15.47
N THR A 118 -2.94 18.27 15.32
CA THR A 118 -3.08 16.96 14.69
C THR A 118 -2.69 15.87 15.68
N ILE A 119 -3.49 14.82 15.79
CA ILE A 119 -3.32 13.77 16.78
C ILE A 119 -3.46 12.39 16.13
N CYS A 120 -2.40 11.62 16.20
CA CYS A 120 -2.41 10.19 15.90
C CYS A 120 -2.79 9.41 17.16
N HIS A 121 -3.86 8.61 17.10
CA HIS A 121 -4.31 7.87 18.27
C HIS A 121 -4.90 6.50 17.91
N LYS A 122 -5.13 5.67 18.92
CA LYS A 122 -5.86 4.41 18.74
C LYS A 122 -7.35 4.69 18.51
N ASN A 123 -7.96 3.88 17.65
CA ASN A 123 -9.40 3.94 17.40
C ASN A 123 -10.17 3.20 18.51
N ILE A 124 -10.31 3.84 19.65
CA ILE A 124 -11.02 3.32 20.83
C ILE A 124 -12.11 4.29 21.28
N PRO A 125 -13.12 3.81 22.03
CA PRO A 125 -14.20 4.66 22.52
C PRO A 125 -13.72 5.86 23.34
N ASN A 126 -14.47 6.95 23.25
CA ASN A 126 -14.29 8.19 24.03
C ASN A 126 -12.99 8.97 23.73
N MET A 127 -12.27 8.69 22.66
CA MET A 127 -11.08 9.49 22.32
C MET A 127 -11.43 10.93 21.97
N LEU A 128 -12.45 11.16 21.15
CA LEU A 128 -12.88 12.50 20.78
C LEU A 128 -13.35 13.30 22.00
N GLY A 129 -14.08 12.65 22.92
CA GLY A 129 -14.51 13.30 24.18
C GLY A 129 -13.34 13.75 25.04
N GLN A 130 -12.27 12.96 25.10
CA GLN A 130 -11.05 13.34 25.83
C GLN A 130 -10.32 14.49 25.14
N LEU A 131 -10.16 14.45 23.80
CA LEU A 131 -9.46 15.48 23.04
C LEU A 131 -10.20 16.82 23.11
N THR A 132 -11.50 16.83 22.86
CA THR A 132 -12.32 18.06 22.95
C THR A 132 -12.42 18.56 24.37
N GLY A 133 -12.51 17.67 25.38
CA GLY A 133 -12.50 18.03 26.78
C GLY A 133 -11.19 18.69 27.21
N ALA A 134 -10.06 18.23 26.71
CA ALA A 134 -8.77 18.88 26.98
C ALA A 134 -8.69 20.30 26.41
N CYS A 135 -9.18 20.51 25.18
CA CYS A 135 -9.27 21.86 24.60
C CYS A 135 -10.19 22.77 25.43
N ALA A 136 -11.36 22.25 25.84
CA ALA A 136 -12.31 23.01 26.64
C ALA A 136 -11.76 23.39 28.02
N ALA A 137 -10.97 22.52 28.67
CA ALA A 137 -10.34 22.78 29.95
C ALA A 137 -9.34 23.94 29.89
N GLU A 138 -8.69 24.12 28.75
CA GLU A 138 -7.74 25.22 28.50
C GLU A 138 -8.40 26.45 27.85
N GLY A 139 -9.72 26.43 27.68
CA GLY A 139 -10.47 27.54 27.07
C GLY A 139 -10.21 27.69 25.56
N ILE A 140 -9.68 26.65 24.90
CA ILE A 140 -9.39 26.65 23.47
C ILE A 140 -10.68 26.37 22.69
N ASN A 141 -11.03 27.28 21.78
CA ASN A 141 -12.14 27.07 20.86
C ASN A 141 -11.74 26.21 19.69
N ILE A 142 -12.57 25.23 19.32
CA ILE A 142 -12.38 24.39 18.11
C ILE A 142 -13.29 24.97 17.03
N GLU A 143 -12.70 25.47 15.95
CA GLU A 143 -13.43 26.08 14.82
C GLU A 143 -13.88 25.03 13.81
N ASP A 144 -13.03 24.05 13.54
CA ASP A 144 -13.33 22.92 12.67
C ASP A 144 -12.61 21.66 13.16
N MET A 145 -13.18 20.48 12.88
CA MET A 145 -12.59 19.21 13.32
C MET A 145 -12.96 18.10 12.38
N THR A 146 -11.96 17.28 12.08
CA THR A 146 -12.13 16.03 11.34
C THR A 146 -11.45 14.89 12.09
N ASN A 147 -12.15 13.75 12.19
CA ASN A 147 -11.59 12.50 12.68
C ASN A 147 -11.85 11.38 11.67
N LYS A 148 -10.84 10.67 11.32
CA LYS A 148 -10.91 9.50 10.44
C LYS A 148 -10.22 8.31 11.09
N SER A 149 -10.70 7.10 10.80
CA SER A 149 -10.10 5.87 11.31
C SER A 149 -9.82 4.86 10.19
N LYS A 150 -8.80 4.03 10.42
CA LYS A 150 -8.40 2.92 9.55
C LYS A 150 -7.93 1.77 10.44
N GLY A 151 -8.78 0.77 10.63
CA GLY A 151 -8.50 -0.32 11.57
C GLY A 151 -8.34 0.20 13.00
N ASP A 152 -7.22 -0.13 13.62
CA ASP A 152 -6.93 0.20 15.02
C ASP A 152 -6.42 1.63 15.23
N TRP A 153 -6.20 2.38 14.16
CA TRP A 153 -5.64 3.73 14.21
C TRP A 153 -6.64 4.78 13.75
N ALA A 154 -6.57 5.91 14.37
CA ALA A 154 -7.35 7.10 14.00
C ALA A 154 -6.45 8.33 13.96
N TYR A 155 -6.87 9.29 13.18
CA TYR A 155 -6.22 10.58 13.03
C TYR A 155 -7.27 11.68 13.18
N THR A 156 -7.02 12.58 14.12
CA THR A 156 -7.87 13.75 14.38
C THR A 156 -7.11 15.01 14.01
N MET A 157 -7.76 15.89 13.30
CA MET A 157 -7.31 17.26 13.00
C MET A 157 -8.31 18.24 13.63
N MET A 158 -7.82 19.28 14.26
CA MET A 158 -8.63 20.34 14.88
C MET A 158 -8.03 21.70 14.56
N ASP A 159 -8.82 22.56 13.93
CA ASP A 159 -8.49 23.97 13.77
C ASP A 159 -8.95 24.72 15.00
N ILE A 160 -8.07 25.51 15.58
CA ILE A 160 -8.30 26.21 16.86
C ILE A 160 -8.18 27.72 16.69
N GLY A 161 -9.02 28.46 17.44
CA GLY A 161 -9.07 29.91 17.48
C GLY A 161 -8.63 30.48 18.83
#